data_867cf3366d1dc364a1119e4a7b8ed796
#
_entry.id   867cf3366d1dc364a1119e4a7b8ed796
#
_cell.length_a   1.000
_cell.length_b   1.000
_cell.length_c   1.000
_cell.angle_alpha   90.00
_cell.angle_beta   90.00
_cell.angle_gamma   90.00
#
_symmetry.space_group_name_H-M   'P 1'
#
loop_
_entity.id
_entity.type
_entity.pdbx_description
1 polymer ?
#
loop_
_entity_poly.entity_id
_entity_poly.type
_entity_poly.pdbx_seq_one_letter_code
_entity_poly.pdbx_strand_id
1 'polypeptide(L)'
;PSPAVALAWVFTEEKFMKKTSSWLSYGKLRFSWGENGNRDIGIYAALAELTSNPTCWIDGSGKFYTTTYTLNQKMPNSKLKWERAKSYNIGLDFGLFGDILSGSIEVYKKMTNDLLMDRAIPPITGFSKVLSNMGQLQNTGFELTLNANIMRRKNFE
;
A
#
# COMPACT_ATOMS: atom_id res chain seq x y z
N PRO A 1 -3.15 7.68 14.75
CA PRO A 1 -4.21 8.21 13.92
C PRO A 1 -3.77 8.29 12.47
N SER A 2 -4.64 7.86 11.56
CA SER A 2 -4.39 7.90 10.12
C SER A 2 -5.25 9.03 9.56
N PRO A 3 -4.70 10.21 9.28
CA PRO A 3 -5.45 11.33 8.76
C PRO A 3 -5.87 11.07 7.32
N ALA A 4 -7.11 11.45 6.98
CA ALA A 4 -7.62 11.42 5.62
C ALA A 4 -8.57 12.59 5.39
N VAL A 5 -8.54 13.12 4.17
CA VAL A 5 -9.43 14.20 3.70
C VAL A 5 -9.94 13.81 2.32
N ALA A 6 -11.24 13.99 2.11
CA ALA A 6 -11.87 13.80 0.81
C ALA A 6 -12.80 15.00 0.52
N LEU A 7 -12.74 15.48 -0.72
CA LEU A 7 -13.56 16.55 -1.23
C LEU A 7 -14.21 16.09 -2.53
N ALA A 8 -15.47 16.45 -2.73
CA ALA A 8 -16.17 16.20 -3.97
C ALA A 8 -17.02 17.43 -4.32
N TRP A 9 -16.96 17.84 -5.60
CA TRP A 9 -17.69 18.98 -6.09
C TRP A 9 -18.39 18.65 -7.39
N VAL A 10 -19.73 18.76 -7.38
CA VAL A 10 -20.58 18.59 -8.56
C VAL A 10 -20.71 19.94 -9.24
N PHE A 11 -19.79 20.25 -10.14
CA PHE A 11 -19.73 21.57 -10.76
C PHE A 11 -20.83 21.83 -11.80
N THR A 12 -21.47 20.79 -12.33
CA THR A 12 -22.59 20.93 -13.28
C THR A 12 -23.84 21.51 -12.64
N GLU A 13 -24.02 21.42 -11.32
CA GLU A 13 -25.16 22.04 -10.62
C GLU A 13 -24.98 23.54 -10.40
N GLU A 14 -23.79 24.06 -10.66
CA GLU A 14 -23.50 25.47 -10.47
C GLU A 14 -24.17 26.35 -11.53
N LYS A 15 -24.56 27.56 -11.13
CA LYS A 15 -25.29 28.51 -11.99
C LYS A 15 -24.54 28.87 -13.28
N PHE A 16 -23.21 28.92 -13.24
CA PHE A 16 -22.38 29.23 -14.40
C PHE A 16 -22.33 28.09 -15.44
N MET A 17 -22.61 26.85 -15.03
CA MET A 17 -22.59 25.67 -15.89
C MET A 17 -23.94 25.38 -16.58
N LYS A 18 -25.04 26.08 -16.22
CA LYS A 18 -26.37 25.88 -16.83
C LYS A 18 -26.41 26.04 -18.35
N LYS A 19 -25.52 26.84 -18.92
CA LYS A 19 -25.39 27.02 -20.37
C LYS A 19 -24.74 25.82 -21.06
N THR A 20 -24.01 25.00 -20.34
CA THR A 20 -23.24 23.86 -20.85
C THR A 20 -24.04 22.53 -20.72
N SER A 21 -25.19 22.56 -20.06
CA SER A 21 -26.00 21.38 -19.77
C SER A 21 -26.56 20.67 -21.01
N SER A 22 -26.47 21.30 -22.20
CA SER A 22 -26.94 20.68 -23.45
C SER A 22 -26.08 19.49 -23.90
N TRP A 23 -24.80 19.47 -23.57
CA TRP A 23 -23.90 18.38 -23.93
C TRP A 23 -23.22 17.74 -22.71
N LEU A 24 -23.01 18.45 -21.60
CA LEU A 24 -22.47 17.96 -20.35
C LEU A 24 -23.59 17.77 -19.34
N SER A 25 -24.08 16.53 -19.18
CA SER A 25 -25.21 16.20 -18.29
C SER A 25 -24.77 16.09 -16.84
N TYR A 26 -23.56 15.64 -16.61
CA TYR A 26 -23.00 15.43 -15.29
C TYR A 26 -21.51 15.69 -15.26
N GLY A 27 -21.05 16.35 -14.20
CA GLY A 27 -19.63 16.58 -13.98
C GLY A 27 -19.34 16.75 -12.50
N LYS A 28 -18.44 15.89 -11.99
CA LYS A 28 -18.02 15.87 -10.59
C LYS A 28 -16.51 15.75 -10.48
N LEU A 29 -15.91 16.67 -9.77
CA LEU A 29 -14.50 16.62 -9.41
C LEU A 29 -14.35 16.00 -8.02
N ARG A 30 -13.43 15.05 -7.89
CA ARG A 30 -13.10 14.38 -6.62
C ARG A 30 -11.62 14.59 -6.31
N PHE A 31 -11.35 14.85 -5.05
CA PHE A 31 -9.99 14.85 -4.52
C PHE A 31 -9.98 14.06 -3.23
N SER A 32 -9.01 13.18 -3.06
CA SER A 32 -8.77 12.52 -1.79
C SER A 32 -7.28 12.45 -1.46
N TRP A 33 -7.00 12.62 -0.19
CA TRP A 33 -5.68 12.44 0.40
C TRP A 33 -5.81 11.65 1.68
N GLY A 34 -4.89 10.72 1.90
CA GLY A 34 -4.85 9.95 3.14
C GLY A 34 -3.45 9.47 3.46
N GLU A 35 -3.18 9.34 4.75
CA GLU A 35 -1.98 8.70 5.27
C GLU A 35 -2.39 7.48 6.11
N ASN A 36 -1.82 6.31 5.81
CA ASN A 36 -2.07 5.07 6.52
C ASN A 36 -0.75 4.47 7.01
N GLY A 37 -0.73 4.03 8.26
CA GLY A 37 0.40 3.32 8.86
C GLY A 37 0.15 1.81 8.81
N ASN A 38 1.08 1.06 8.25
CA ASN A 38 1.09 -0.39 8.35
C ASN A 38 1.71 -0.78 9.70
N ARG A 39 0.93 -1.48 10.53
CA ARG A 39 1.33 -1.97 11.86
C ARG A 39 1.58 -3.47 11.86
N ASP A 40 1.47 -4.14 10.73
CA ASP A 40 1.67 -5.59 10.61
C ASP A 40 3.16 -5.93 10.73
N ILE A 41 3.69 -5.57 11.89
CA ILE A 41 5.01 -5.93 12.36
C ILE A 41 4.79 -6.93 13.47
N GLY A 42 5.37 -8.12 13.39
CA GLY A 42 5.30 -9.10 14.46
C GLY A 42 5.59 -8.45 15.82
N ILE A 43 4.86 -8.82 16.85
CA ILE A 43 4.87 -8.19 18.20
C ILE A 43 6.29 -8.03 18.76
N TYR A 44 7.21 -8.92 18.38
CA TYR A 44 8.61 -8.94 18.83
C TYR A 44 9.62 -8.63 17.72
N ALA A 45 9.20 -8.04 16.61
CA ALA A 45 10.07 -7.82 15.43
C ALA A 45 11.29 -6.93 15.71
N ALA A 46 11.21 -6.08 16.73
CA ALA A 46 12.33 -5.23 17.18
C ALA A 46 13.33 -5.96 18.07
N LEU A 47 12.99 -7.16 18.56
CA LEU A 47 13.84 -7.97 19.45
C LEU A 47 14.71 -8.95 18.67
N ALA A 48 15.73 -9.47 19.36
CA ALA A 48 16.56 -10.53 18.80
C ALA A 48 15.74 -11.82 18.63
N GLU A 49 15.90 -12.47 17.50
CA GLU A 49 15.34 -13.80 17.25
C GLU A 49 16.43 -14.85 17.44
N LEU A 50 16.18 -15.75 18.37
CA LEU A 50 17.08 -16.85 18.71
C LEU A 50 16.45 -18.17 18.26
N THR A 51 17.20 -18.99 17.56
CA THR A 51 16.77 -20.34 17.20
C THR A 51 17.65 -21.35 17.90
N SER A 52 17.04 -22.25 18.66
CA SER A 52 17.72 -23.34 19.33
C SER A 52 17.65 -24.62 18.51
N ASN A 53 18.78 -25.17 18.15
CA ASN A 53 18.87 -26.40 17.38
C ASN A 53 19.57 -27.48 18.19
N PRO A 54 19.00 -28.70 18.26
CA PRO A 54 19.71 -29.83 18.85
C PRO A 54 20.88 -30.24 17.95
N THR A 55 21.98 -30.53 18.53
CA THR A 55 23.14 -31.13 17.87
C THR A 55 23.68 -32.28 18.70
N CYS A 56 24.33 -33.22 18.04
CA CYS A 56 24.99 -34.33 18.72
C CYS A 56 26.44 -34.40 18.24
N TRP A 57 27.32 -34.81 19.13
CA TRP A 57 28.71 -35.11 18.81
C TRP A 57 29.11 -36.36 19.52
N ILE A 58 30.16 -37.02 18.99
CA ILE A 58 30.70 -38.26 19.51
C ILE A 58 32.11 -37.97 20.02
N ASP A 59 32.43 -38.38 21.21
CA ASP A 59 33.77 -38.27 21.75
C ASP A 59 34.72 -39.39 21.23
N GLY A 60 36.01 -39.27 21.55
CA GLY A 60 37.01 -40.26 21.14
C GLY A 60 36.79 -41.68 21.68
N SER A 61 35.89 -41.90 22.64
CA SER A 61 35.51 -43.19 23.20
C SER A 61 34.24 -43.77 22.52
N GLY A 62 33.64 -43.04 21.56
CA GLY A 62 32.43 -43.47 20.88
C GLY A 62 31.12 -43.14 21.61
N LYS A 63 31.15 -42.32 22.65
CA LYS A 63 29.97 -41.94 23.41
C LYS A 63 29.25 -40.75 22.77
N PHE A 64 27.93 -40.88 22.64
CA PHE A 64 27.07 -39.81 22.11
C PHE A 64 26.74 -38.79 23.18
N TYR A 65 26.85 -37.52 22.81
CA TYR A 65 26.40 -36.40 23.60
C TYR A 65 25.42 -35.56 22.78
N THR A 66 24.27 -35.23 23.38
CA THR A 66 23.32 -34.35 22.79
C THR A 66 23.36 -32.99 23.51
N THR A 67 23.55 -31.93 22.77
CA THR A 67 23.51 -30.56 23.28
C THR A 67 22.65 -29.68 22.39
N THR A 68 22.37 -28.49 22.85
CA THR A 68 21.58 -27.51 22.09
C THR A 68 22.46 -26.27 21.89
N TYR A 69 22.60 -25.85 20.64
CA TYR A 69 23.22 -24.57 20.34
C TYR A 69 22.16 -23.56 19.92
N THR A 70 22.38 -22.30 20.27
CA THR A 70 21.50 -21.20 19.96
C THR A 70 22.16 -20.31 18.92
N LEU A 71 21.46 -20.11 17.80
CA LEU A 71 21.89 -19.17 16.77
C LEU A 71 21.10 -17.87 16.86
N ASN A 72 21.80 -16.77 16.83
CA ASN A 72 21.21 -15.45 16.71
C ASN A 72 20.87 -15.22 15.22
N GLN A 73 19.62 -15.32 14.84
CA GLN A 73 19.23 -15.14 13.44
C GLN A 73 19.03 -13.67 13.10
N LYS A 74 18.41 -12.91 13.98
CA LYS A 74 18.02 -11.54 13.71
C LYS A 74 18.57 -10.58 14.78
N MET A 75 19.29 -9.57 14.32
CA MET A 75 19.80 -8.52 15.20
C MET A 75 18.67 -7.63 15.68
N PRO A 76 18.59 -7.27 16.98
CA PRO A 76 17.57 -6.37 17.50
C PRO A 76 17.74 -4.96 16.91
N ASN A 77 16.62 -4.29 16.66
CA ASN A 77 16.60 -2.92 16.17
C ASN A 77 15.55 -2.09 16.91
N SER A 78 15.96 -1.36 17.93
CA SER A 78 15.11 -0.48 18.71
C SER A 78 14.63 0.79 17.97
N LYS A 79 15.23 1.09 16.80
CA LYS A 79 14.88 2.25 15.98
C LYS A 79 13.82 1.93 14.92
N LEU A 80 13.25 0.74 14.96
CA LEU A 80 12.24 0.31 14.00
C LEU A 80 11.01 1.21 14.06
N LYS A 81 10.56 1.65 12.88
CA LYS A 81 9.36 2.50 12.71
C LYS A 81 8.33 1.76 11.89
N TRP A 82 7.08 2.19 11.96
CA TRP A 82 6.01 1.70 11.11
C TRP A 82 6.16 2.22 9.68
N GLU A 83 5.82 1.39 8.72
CA GLU A 83 5.66 1.83 7.34
C GLU A 83 4.54 2.87 7.23
N ARG A 84 4.75 3.90 6.42
CA ARG A 84 3.77 4.96 6.18
C ARG A 84 3.45 5.06 4.70
N ALA A 85 2.19 4.83 4.37
CA ALA A 85 1.66 4.97 3.02
C ALA A 85 0.86 6.28 2.91
N LYS A 86 1.28 7.17 2.00
CA LYS A 86 0.56 8.38 1.61
C LYS A 86 -0.08 8.16 0.26
N SER A 87 -1.35 8.47 0.13
CA SER A 87 -2.10 8.37 -1.12
C SER A 87 -2.73 9.71 -1.48
N TYR A 88 -2.67 10.03 -2.77
CA TYR A 88 -3.32 11.15 -3.40
C TYR A 88 -4.13 10.62 -4.57
N ASN A 89 -5.37 11.02 -4.69
CA ASN A 89 -6.23 10.67 -5.80
C ASN A 89 -7.01 11.91 -6.26
N ILE A 90 -7.02 12.13 -7.57
CA ILE A 90 -7.84 13.15 -8.24
C ILE A 90 -8.68 12.43 -9.27
N GLY A 91 -9.99 12.59 -9.21
CA GLY A 91 -10.94 11.97 -10.13
C GLY A 91 -11.89 12.99 -10.73
N LEU A 92 -12.23 12.78 -11.98
CA LEU A 92 -13.25 13.52 -12.72
C LEU A 92 -14.29 12.52 -13.24
N ASP A 93 -15.50 12.60 -12.73
CA ASP A 93 -16.63 11.85 -13.26
C ASP A 93 -17.40 12.75 -14.24
N PHE A 94 -17.81 12.20 -15.38
CA PHE A 94 -18.53 12.96 -16.41
C PHE A 94 -19.66 12.14 -17.04
N GLY A 95 -20.69 12.84 -17.46
CA GLY A 95 -21.80 12.34 -18.28
C GLY A 95 -22.07 13.30 -19.41
N LEU A 96 -22.14 12.79 -20.63
CA LEU A 96 -22.30 13.56 -21.86
C LEU A 96 -23.54 13.12 -22.60
N PHE A 97 -24.18 14.08 -23.29
CA PHE A 97 -25.33 13.86 -24.20
C PHE A 97 -26.50 13.14 -23.52
N GLY A 98 -26.90 13.57 -22.32
CA GLY A 98 -27.98 12.92 -21.58
C GLY A 98 -27.61 11.52 -21.10
N ASP A 99 -26.35 11.33 -20.67
CA ASP A 99 -25.76 10.08 -20.17
C ASP A 99 -25.66 8.95 -21.22
N ILE A 100 -25.69 9.31 -22.51
CA ILE A 100 -25.34 8.36 -23.58
C ILE A 100 -23.88 7.93 -23.45
N LEU A 101 -22.99 8.85 -23.14
CA LEU A 101 -21.60 8.57 -22.83
C LEU A 101 -21.29 9.05 -21.41
N SER A 102 -20.83 8.17 -20.57
CA SER A 102 -20.39 8.50 -19.21
C SER A 102 -19.06 7.84 -18.88
N GLY A 103 -18.37 8.35 -17.90
CA GLY A 103 -17.09 7.77 -17.51
C GLY A 103 -16.43 8.48 -16.35
N SER A 104 -15.26 7.99 -16.02
CA SER A 104 -14.40 8.63 -15.03
C SER A 104 -12.94 8.62 -15.50
N ILE A 105 -12.24 9.66 -15.11
CA ILE A 105 -10.80 9.80 -15.27
C ILE A 105 -10.21 9.91 -13.88
N GLU A 106 -9.24 9.07 -13.55
CA GLU A 106 -8.58 9.09 -12.27
C GLU A 106 -7.07 9.14 -12.42
N VAL A 107 -6.44 9.96 -11.59
CA VAL A 107 -4.98 10.03 -11.46
C VAL A 107 -4.65 9.82 -10.00
N TYR A 108 -3.79 8.85 -9.74
CA TYR A 108 -3.39 8.56 -8.37
C TYR A 108 -1.87 8.51 -8.20
N LYS A 109 -1.44 8.83 -7.01
CA LYS A 109 -0.06 8.66 -6.55
C LYS A 109 -0.07 8.10 -5.14
N LYS A 110 0.54 6.94 -4.96
CA LYS A 110 0.74 6.30 -3.66
C LYS A 110 2.24 6.18 -3.38
N MET A 111 2.65 6.64 -2.21
CA MET A 111 4.03 6.57 -1.74
C MET A 111 4.06 5.84 -0.41
N THR A 112 4.82 4.75 -0.33
CA THR A 112 5.07 4.02 0.91
C THR A 112 6.52 4.26 1.32
N ASN A 113 6.71 4.86 2.47
CA ASN A 113 8.02 5.17 3.04
C ASN A 113 8.30 4.25 4.21
N ASP A 114 9.57 4.16 4.59
CA ASP A 114 10.03 3.39 5.74
C ASP A 114 9.70 1.88 5.61
N LEU A 115 9.75 1.33 4.38
CA LEU A 115 9.52 -0.10 4.13
C LEU A 115 10.40 -0.97 5.02
N LEU A 116 9.78 -1.96 5.63
CA LEU A 116 10.47 -2.92 6.50
C LEU A 116 11.11 -4.03 5.66
N MET A 117 12.43 -4.10 5.71
CA MET A 117 13.18 -5.09 4.95
C MET A 117 14.26 -5.73 5.82
N ASP A 118 14.45 -7.05 5.64
CA ASP A 118 15.59 -7.75 6.21
C ASP A 118 16.85 -7.39 5.42
N ARG A 119 17.81 -6.76 6.10
CA ARG A 119 19.11 -6.45 5.56
C ARG A 119 20.11 -7.50 6.04
N ALA A 120 20.80 -8.14 5.11
CA ALA A 120 21.91 -9.03 5.45
C ALA A 120 23.06 -8.23 6.07
N ILE A 121 23.66 -8.77 7.11
CA ILE A 121 24.82 -8.20 7.80
C ILE A 121 25.96 -9.23 7.87
N PRO A 122 27.23 -8.79 7.95
CA PRO A 122 28.34 -9.72 8.03
C PRO A 122 28.22 -10.63 9.25
N PRO A 123 28.43 -11.96 9.09
CA PRO A 123 28.30 -12.93 10.19
C PRO A 123 29.25 -12.71 11.38
N ILE A 124 30.30 -11.94 11.19
CA ILE A 124 31.24 -11.55 12.26
C ILE A 124 30.55 -10.80 13.41
N THR A 125 29.34 -10.22 13.15
CA THR A 125 28.53 -9.57 14.19
C THR A 125 27.79 -10.55 15.09
N GLY A 126 27.83 -11.85 14.78
CA GLY A 126 27.05 -12.90 15.44
C GLY A 126 25.59 -13.00 14.96
N PHE A 127 25.18 -12.19 13.96
CA PHE A 127 23.85 -12.19 13.38
C PHE A 127 23.92 -12.31 11.86
N SER A 128 22.90 -12.87 11.23
CA SER A 128 22.84 -12.99 9.77
C SER A 128 22.09 -11.81 9.12
N LYS A 129 21.15 -11.22 9.83
CA LYS A 129 20.30 -10.15 9.30
C LYS A 129 19.78 -9.19 10.37
N VAL A 130 19.37 -8.02 9.95
CA VAL A 130 18.68 -7.01 10.78
C VAL A 130 17.46 -6.49 10.04
N LEU A 131 16.31 -6.43 10.71
CA LEU A 131 15.13 -5.75 10.18
C LEU A 131 15.33 -4.24 10.31
N SER A 132 15.18 -3.52 9.23
CA SER A 132 15.35 -2.06 9.21
C SER A 132 14.36 -1.39 8.25
N ASN A 133 14.05 -0.13 8.55
CA ASN A 133 13.26 0.70 7.64
C ASN A 133 14.16 1.16 6.50
N MET A 134 14.00 0.55 5.34
CA MET A 134 14.81 0.80 4.16
C MET A 134 13.92 0.85 2.92
N GLY A 135 14.13 1.89 2.12
CA GLY A 135 13.45 1.98 0.85
C GLY A 135 12.13 2.74 0.89
N GLN A 136 11.72 3.05 -0.31
CA GLN A 136 10.49 3.78 -0.63
C GLN A 136 9.89 3.13 -1.88
N LEU A 137 8.58 2.94 -1.86
CA LEU A 137 7.83 2.48 -3.02
C LEU A 137 6.90 3.59 -3.47
N GLN A 138 6.91 3.90 -4.77
CA GLN A 138 5.99 4.85 -5.36
C GLN A 138 5.23 4.19 -6.50
N ASN A 139 3.90 4.29 -6.44
CA ASN A 139 2.99 3.92 -7.51
C ASN A 139 2.28 5.17 -7.99
N THR A 140 2.29 5.40 -9.30
CA THR A 140 1.55 6.46 -9.96
C THR A 140 0.81 5.85 -11.12
N GLY A 141 -0.46 6.17 -11.27
CA GLY A 141 -1.28 5.60 -12.33
C GLY A 141 -2.32 6.58 -12.83
N PHE A 142 -2.83 6.25 -14.01
CA PHE A 142 -3.93 6.90 -14.70
C PHE A 142 -4.96 5.82 -15.04
N GLU A 143 -6.21 6.06 -14.73
CA GLU A 143 -7.32 5.16 -15.04
C GLU A 143 -8.39 5.93 -15.81
N LEU A 144 -8.91 5.31 -16.87
CA LEU A 144 -9.99 5.82 -17.69
C LEU A 144 -11.07 4.75 -17.77
N THR A 145 -12.26 5.09 -17.32
CA THR A 145 -13.47 4.26 -17.48
C THR A 145 -14.43 4.97 -18.41
N LEU A 146 -14.92 4.26 -19.42
CA LEU A 146 -15.93 4.77 -20.35
C LEU A 146 -17.09 3.80 -20.43
N ASN A 147 -18.29 4.34 -20.35
CA ASN A 147 -19.56 3.62 -20.51
C ASN A 147 -20.37 4.31 -21.60
N ALA A 148 -20.85 3.54 -22.57
CA ALA A 148 -21.66 4.04 -23.67
C ALA A 148 -23.01 3.30 -23.70
N ASN A 149 -24.11 4.03 -23.56
CA ASN A 149 -25.49 3.55 -23.67
C ASN A 149 -26.02 3.86 -25.08
N ILE A 150 -25.67 3.02 -26.08
CA ILE A 150 -25.93 3.31 -27.50
C ILE A 150 -27.37 3.00 -27.91
N MET A 151 -28.04 2.06 -27.24
CA MET A 151 -29.43 1.69 -27.54
C MET A 151 -30.27 1.56 -26.28
N ARG A 152 -31.27 2.42 -26.16
CA ARG A 152 -32.34 2.34 -25.15
C ARG A 152 -33.67 2.19 -25.86
N ARG A 153 -34.05 0.96 -26.26
CA ARG A 153 -35.37 0.65 -26.77
C ARG A 153 -36.20 -0.11 -25.73
N LYS A 154 -37.51 0.12 -25.71
CA LYS A 154 -38.46 -0.44 -24.74
C LYS A 154 -38.49 -1.98 -24.66
N ASN A 155 -37.91 -2.66 -25.66
CA ASN A 155 -37.88 -4.13 -25.79
C ASN A 155 -36.46 -4.69 -26.04
N PHE A 156 -35.41 -3.91 -25.82
CA PHE A 156 -34.02 -4.35 -26.02
C PHE A 156 -33.08 -3.53 -25.11
N GLU A 157 -32.51 -4.19 -24.13
CA GLU A 157 -31.43 -3.65 -23.31
C GLU A 157 -30.13 -4.36 -23.65
#